data_362f923ca954664d05373c52989af3de
#
_entry.id   362f923ca954664d05373c52989af3de
#
_cell.length_a   1.000
_cell.length_b   1.000
_cell.length_c   1.000
_cell.angle_alpha   90.00
_cell.angle_beta   90.00
_cell.angle_gamma   90.00
#
_symmetry.space_group_name_H-M   'P 1'
#
loop_
_entity.id
_entity.type
_entity.pdbx_description
1 polymer ?
#
loop_
_entity_poly.entity_id
_entity_poly.type
_entity_poly.pdbx_seq_one_letter_code
_entity_poly.pdbx_strand_id
1 'polypeptide(L)'
;IKITSRDPEPPSAEYVKVSGGMFLDMTIHDFDMVRFLAGCDAEEVYVQAANLVDPEIGKAGDVDTAIITLKMENGALAVIDNSRQAVYGYDQRAEVFGPKGMVAIKNDSDSTAVISNEDGVTGEKPQFFFLERYMDAYGKEMVQFIDAIENDTETPLGVEDGLKPVLMGLAAKKSVEEGRPVKISEIEF
;
A
#
# COMPACT_ATOMS: atom_id res chain seq x y z
N ILE A 1 3.70 -12.30 -4.38
CA ILE A 1 4.00 -11.05 -3.67
C ILE A 1 3.02 -10.91 -2.51
N LYS A 2 3.50 -10.46 -1.35
CA LYS A 2 2.65 -10.08 -0.21
C LYS A 2 3.03 -8.70 0.25
N ILE A 3 2.02 -7.85 0.48
CA ILE A 3 2.19 -6.54 1.11
C ILE A 3 1.28 -6.49 2.33
N THR A 4 1.80 -6.01 3.43
CA THR A 4 1.05 -5.58 4.61
C THR A 4 1.26 -4.08 4.75
N SER A 5 0.17 -3.32 4.73
CA SER A 5 0.21 -1.87 4.89
C SER A 5 -0.92 -1.47 5.84
N ARG A 6 -0.54 -0.95 7.01
CA ARG A 6 -1.49 -0.60 8.08
C ARG A 6 -1.09 0.70 8.73
N ASP A 7 -2.04 1.61 8.80
CA ASP A 7 -1.88 2.90 9.49
C ASP A 7 -1.85 2.70 11.01
N PRO A 8 -1.16 3.54 11.79
CA PRO A 8 -1.19 3.44 13.25
C PRO A 8 -2.54 3.84 13.84
N GLU A 9 -3.23 4.79 13.21
CA GLU A 9 -4.50 5.36 13.65
C GLU A 9 -5.40 5.61 12.43
N PRO A 10 -6.74 5.46 12.57
CA PRO A 10 -7.67 5.72 11.49
C PRO A 10 -7.75 7.23 11.17
N PRO A 11 -7.97 7.59 9.90
CA PRO A 11 -8.21 8.97 9.52
C PRO A 11 -9.58 9.45 10.02
N SER A 12 -9.76 10.77 10.13
CA SER A 12 -11.07 11.34 10.49
C SER A 12 -12.12 11.08 9.40
N ALA A 13 -13.40 10.99 9.81
CA ALA A 13 -14.50 10.81 8.87
C ALA A 13 -14.61 11.96 7.84
N GLU A 14 -14.21 13.18 8.21
CA GLU A 14 -14.16 14.34 7.31
C GLU A 14 -13.11 14.14 6.21
N TYR A 15 -11.94 13.63 6.57
CA TYR A 15 -10.88 13.31 5.61
C TYR A 15 -11.30 12.19 4.66
N VAL A 16 -11.92 11.13 5.16
CA VAL A 16 -12.42 10.01 4.35
C VAL A 16 -13.35 10.48 3.22
N LYS A 17 -14.23 11.46 3.49
CA LYS A 17 -15.18 11.99 2.50
C LYS A 17 -14.51 12.69 1.31
N VAL A 18 -13.27 13.16 1.45
CA VAL A 18 -12.58 13.96 0.43
C VAL A 18 -11.31 13.31 -0.10
N SER A 19 -10.81 12.27 0.56
CA SER A 19 -9.55 11.59 0.19
C SER A 19 -9.68 10.65 -1.02
N GLY A 20 -10.90 10.26 -1.38
CA GLY A 20 -11.14 9.22 -2.39
C GLY A 20 -11.31 7.81 -1.80
N GLY A 21 -11.22 7.67 -0.47
CA GLY A 21 -11.38 6.42 0.26
C GLY A 21 -10.12 5.56 0.29
N MET A 22 -10.20 4.42 0.97
CA MET A 22 -9.05 3.55 1.24
C MET A 22 -8.24 3.22 -0.01
N PHE A 23 -8.89 2.89 -1.12
CA PHE A 23 -8.19 2.40 -2.31
C PHE A 23 -7.46 3.48 -3.11
N LEU A 24 -7.88 4.75 -3.02
CA LEU A 24 -7.25 5.88 -3.72
C LEU A 24 -6.37 6.75 -2.81
N ASP A 25 -6.49 6.58 -1.49
CA ASP A 25 -5.72 7.32 -0.49
C ASP A 25 -4.56 6.49 0.08
N MET A 26 -4.82 5.24 0.44
CA MET A 26 -3.86 4.34 1.09
C MET A 26 -3.36 3.24 0.16
N THR A 27 -4.24 2.40 -0.34
CA THR A 27 -3.87 1.22 -1.14
C THR A 27 -3.21 1.57 -2.47
N ILE A 28 -3.43 2.80 -2.98
CA ILE A 28 -2.81 3.27 -4.24
C ILE A 28 -1.29 3.08 -4.23
N HIS A 29 -0.64 3.30 -3.09
CA HIS A 29 0.80 3.10 -2.91
C HIS A 29 1.19 1.61 -2.97
N ASP A 30 0.34 0.74 -2.43
CA ASP A 30 0.56 -0.71 -2.45
C ASP A 30 0.35 -1.28 -3.86
N PHE A 31 -0.61 -0.74 -4.62
CA PHE A 31 -0.83 -1.10 -6.02
C PHE A 31 0.39 -0.77 -6.87
N ASP A 32 0.96 0.41 -6.70
CA ASP A 32 2.19 0.79 -7.40
C ASP A 32 3.37 -0.09 -6.98
N MET A 33 3.50 -0.35 -5.68
CA MET A 33 4.55 -1.24 -5.17
C MET A 33 4.42 -2.66 -5.73
N VAL A 34 3.22 -3.22 -5.87
CA VAL A 34 3.03 -4.55 -6.49
C VAL A 34 3.48 -4.53 -7.95
N ARG A 35 3.15 -3.48 -8.73
CA ARG A 35 3.61 -3.30 -10.11
C ARG A 35 5.14 -3.27 -10.18
N PHE A 36 5.75 -2.47 -9.32
CA PHE A 36 7.21 -2.37 -9.22
C PHE A 36 7.86 -3.73 -8.92
N LEU A 37 7.36 -4.46 -7.93
CA LEU A 37 7.90 -5.75 -7.52
C LEU A 37 7.65 -6.87 -8.54
N ALA A 38 6.52 -6.82 -9.26
CA ALA A 38 6.18 -7.78 -10.31
C ALA A 38 6.88 -7.48 -11.65
N GLY A 39 7.27 -6.22 -11.88
CA GLY A 39 7.81 -5.75 -13.16
C GLY A 39 6.80 -5.74 -14.31
N CYS A 40 5.51 -5.70 -14.01
CA CYS A 40 4.41 -5.64 -14.99
C CYS A 40 3.13 -5.10 -14.35
N ASP A 41 2.11 -4.81 -15.17
CA ASP A 41 0.80 -4.35 -14.71
C ASP A 41 -0.07 -5.50 -14.17
N ALA A 42 -1.13 -5.14 -13.44
CA ALA A 42 -2.14 -6.08 -12.97
C ALA A 42 -3.20 -6.31 -14.06
N GLU A 43 -3.62 -7.56 -14.22
CA GLU A 43 -4.74 -7.97 -15.10
C GLU A 43 -6.08 -7.84 -14.38
N GLU A 44 -6.14 -8.29 -13.11
CA GLU A 44 -7.38 -8.47 -12.35
C GLU A 44 -7.16 -8.20 -10.86
N VAL A 45 -8.17 -7.62 -10.21
CA VAL A 45 -8.23 -7.41 -8.76
C VAL A 45 -9.50 -8.01 -8.18
N TYR A 46 -9.39 -8.63 -6.99
CA TYR A 46 -10.52 -9.04 -6.18
C TYR A 46 -10.33 -8.60 -4.74
N VAL A 47 -11.38 -8.03 -4.15
CA VAL A 47 -11.33 -7.40 -2.82
C VAL A 47 -12.40 -7.97 -1.91
N GLN A 48 -12.00 -8.32 -0.69
CA GLN A 48 -12.85 -8.50 0.47
C GLN A 48 -12.57 -7.36 1.45
N ALA A 49 -13.59 -6.58 1.80
CA ALA A 49 -13.43 -5.40 2.67
C ALA A 49 -14.55 -5.29 3.71
N ALA A 50 -14.25 -4.63 4.81
CA ALA A 50 -15.18 -4.45 5.93
C ALA A 50 -14.82 -3.20 6.75
N ASN A 51 -15.73 -2.80 7.63
CA ASN A 51 -15.49 -1.82 8.69
C ASN A 51 -15.34 -2.56 10.02
N LEU A 52 -14.09 -2.70 10.47
CA LEU A 52 -13.71 -3.44 11.67
C LEU A 52 -13.00 -2.55 12.71
N VAL A 53 -12.65 -1.33 12.33
CA VAL A 53 -11.90 -0.36 13.14
C VAL A 53 -12.80 0.77 13.62
N ASP A 54 -13.36 1.57 12.71
CA ASP A 54 -14.18 2.73 13.05
C ASP A 54 -15.50 2.76 12.25
N PRO A 55 -16.65 2.61 12.91
CA PRO A 55 -17.95 2.68 12.25
C PRO A 55 -18.22 3.99 11.52
N GLU A 56 -17.58 5.10 11.89
CA GLU A 56 -17.77 6.40 11.23
C GLU A 56 -17.18 6.40 9.82
N ILE A 57 -16.14 5.61 9.54
CA ILE A 57 -15.62 5.39 8.20
C ILE A 57 -16.69 4.74 7.32
N GLY A 58 -17.37 3.71 7.84
CA GLY A 58 -18.48 3.06 7.14
C GLY A 58 -19.65 4.01 6.86
N LYS A 59 -20.00 4.88 7.82
CA LYS A 59 -21.02 5.91 7.60
C LYS A 59 -20.61 6.95 6.56
N ALA A 60 -19.30 7.19 6.39
CA ALA A 60 -18.77 8.04 5.34
C ALA A 60 -18.76 7.38 3.96
N GLY A 61 -19.13 6.09 3.86
CA GLY A 61 -19.23 5.34 2.60
C GLY A 61 -17.93 4.65 2.17
N ASP A 62 -17.00 4.43 3.11
CA ASP A 62 -15.71 3.77 2.86
C ASP A 62 -15.51 2.53 3.74
N VAL A 63 -14.39 1.86 3.58
CA VAL A 63 -13.96 0.69 4.36
C VAL A 63 -12.67 1.01 5.12
N ASP A 64 -12.38 0.28 6.18
CA ASP A 64 -11.18 0.47 6.99
C ASP A 64 -10.27 -0.76 7.06
N THR A 65 -10.72 -1.87 6.51
CA THR A 65 -10.00 -3.14 6.48
C THR A 65 -10.25 -3.83 5.15
N ALA A 66 -9.19 -4.26 4.46
CA ALA A 66 -9.30 -4.95 3.18
C ALA A 66 -8.24 -6.02 2.99
N ILE A 67 -8.65 -7.14 2.40
CA ILE A 67 -7.77 -8.15 1.82
C ILE A 67 -7.98 -8.13 0.31
N ILE A 68 -6.92 -7.87 -0.43
CA ILE A 68 -6.93 -7.66 -1.86
C ILE A 68 -6.06 -8.73 -2.50
N THR A 69 -6.56 -9.38 -3.53
CA THR A 69 -5.79 -10.30 -4.37
C THR A 69 -5.68 -9.75 -5.77
N LEU A 70 -4.50 -9.92 -6.37
CA LEU A 70 -4.19 -9.44 -7.71
C LEU A 70 -3.62 -10.59 -8.54
N LYS A 71 -4.02 -10.61 -9.81
CA LYS A 71 -3.39 -11.41 -10.85
C LYS A 71 -2.62 -10.47 -11.77
N MET A 72 -1.32 -10.69 -11.89
CA MET A 72 -0.44 -9.88 -12.72
C MET A 72 -0.37 -10.44 -14.15
N GLU A 73 -0.06 -9.59 -15.13
CA GLU A 73 0.03 -9.97 -16.55
C GLU A 73 1.07 -11.07 -16.83
N ASN A 74 2.14 -11.14 -16.03
CA ASN A 74 3.15 -12.19 -16.13
C ASN A 74 2.76 -13.50 -15.40
N GLY A 75 1.53 -13.58 -14.84
CA GLY A 75 1.01 -14.71 -14.10
C GLY A 75 1.39 -14.75 -12.63
N ALA A 76 2.15 -13.79 -12.11
CA ALA A 76 2.41 -13.67 -10.68
C ALA A 76 1.10 -13.36 -9.92
N LEU A 77 1.06 -13.79 -8.67
CA LEU A 77 -0.05 -13.50 -7.76
C LEU A 77 0.42 -12.55 -6.65
N ALA A 78 -0.44 -11.60 -6.27
CA ALA A 78 -0.18 -10.74 -5.16
C ALA A 78 -1.35 -10.69 -4.17
N VAL A 79 -1.04 -10.44 -2.90
CA VAL A 79 -2.00 -10.15 -1.86
C VAL A 79 -1.56 -8.91 -1.11
N ILE A 80 -2.53 -8.02 -0.83
CA ILE A 80 -2.35 -6.83 0.00
C ILE A 80 -3.29 -6.97 1.20
N ASP A 81 -2.76 -6.76 2.40
CA ASP A 81 -3.47 -6.72 3.67
C ASP A 81 -3.42 -5.30 4.21
N ASN A 82 -4.55 -4.59 4.09
CA ASN A 82 -4.69 -3.22 4.54
C ASN A 82 -5.58 -3.10 5.79
N SER A 83 -5.20 -2.20 6.70
CA SER A 83 -6.03 -1.77 7.81
C SER A 83 -5.74 -0.31 8.15
N ARG A 84 -6.78 0.45 8.49
CA ARG A 84 -6.62 1.83 8.99
C ARG A 84 -6.18 1.89 10.46
N GLN A 85 -5.86 0.74 11.09
CA GLN A 85 -5.31 0.73 12.45
C GLN A 85 -4.38 -0.44 12.72
N ALA A 86 -3.17 -0.11 13.20
CA ALA A 86 -2.21 -1.00 13.81
C ALA A 86 -1.66 -0.34 15.08
N VAL A 87 -2.21 -0.68 16.24
CA VAL A 87 -1.93 -0.04 17.55
C VAL A 87 -0.45 -0.12 17.97
N TYR A 88 0.35 -0.92 17.27
CA TYR A 88 1.78 -1.09 17.54
C TYR A 88 2.68 -0.20 16.69
N GLY A 89 2.15 0.57 15.71
CA GLY A 89 2.89 1.48 14.87
C GLY A 89 2.56 1.33 13.37
N TYR A 90 3.27 2.06 12.51
CA TYR A 90 3.10 2.03 11.06
C TYR A 90 3.64 0.71 10.49
N ASP A 91 2.76 -0.21 10.11
CA ASP A 91 3.14 -1.54 9.66
C ASP A 91 3.22 -1.63 8.13
N GLN A 92 4.44 -1.54 7.60
CA GLN A 92 4.72 -1.50 6.17
C GLN A 92 5.73 -2.60 5.82
N ARG A 93 5.25 -3.74 5.34
CA ARG A 93 6.06 -4.92 5.04
C ARG A 93 5.75 -5.45 3.64
N ALA A 94 6.79 -5.97 2.98
CA ALA A 94 6.66 -6.63 1.69
C ALA A 94 7.46 -7.93 1.65
N GLU A 95 6.96 -8.92 0.91
CA GLU A 95 7.62 -10.19 0.63
C GLU A 95 7.45 -10.55 -0.84
N VAL A 96 8.52 -10.90 -1.49
CA VAL A 96 8.51 -11.52 -2.83
C VAL A 96 9.09 -12.92 -2.71
N PHE A 97 8.30 -13.93 -3.04
CA PHE A 97 8.68 -15.33 -3.01
C PHE A 97 8.62 -15.95 -4.41
N GLY A 98 9.61 -16.75 -4.77
CA GLY A 98 9.66 -17.44 -6.05
C GLY A 98 10.62 -18.65 -6.02
N PRO A 99 10.78 -19.36 -7.16
CA PRO A 99 11.56 -20.60 -7.21
C PRO A 99 13.06 -20.42 -6.93
N LYS A 100 13.56 -19.17 -6.97
CA LYS A 100 14.97 -18.84 -6.69
C LYS A 100 15.20 -18.36 -5.26
N GLY A 101 14.15 -18.22 -4.46
CA GLY A 101 14.24 -17.74 -3.09
C GLY A 101 13.20 -16.69 -2.72
N MET A 102 13.46 -15.98 -1.65
CA MET A 102 12.56 -14.97 -1.06
C MET A 102 13.35 -13.71 -0.69
N VAL A 103 12.71 -12.57 -0.91
CA VAL A 103 13.13 -11.28 -0.34
C VAL A 103 12.00 -10.75 0.52
N ALA A 104 12.31 -10.29 1.72
CA ALA A 104 11.34 -9.68 2.62
C ALA A 104 11.88 -8.38 3.21
N ILE A 105 10.99 -7.38 3.27
CA ILE A 105 11.23 -6.10 3.95
C ILE A 105 10.41 -6.11 5.23
N LYS A 106 11.04 -5.73 6.33
CA LYS A 106 10.42 -5.59 7.65
C LYS A 106 10.19 -4.11 7.98
N ASN A 107 9.46 -3.88 9.05
CA ASN A 107 9.31 -2.52 9.59
C ASN A 107 10.64 -1.98 10.10
N ASP A 108 10.84 -0.69 9.90
CA ASP A 108 11.94 0.04 10.53
C ASP A 108 11.53 0.47 11.94
N SER A 109 12.51 0.51 12.81
CA SER A 109 12.43 1.06 14.17
C SER A 109 13.60 2.02 14.41
N ASP A 110 13.43 2.96 15.32
CA ASP A 110 14.47 3.95 15.62
C ASP A 110 15.69 3.34 16.32
N SER A 111 15.54 2.15 16.89
CA SER A 111 16.58 1.43 17.60
C SER A 111 16.44 -0.08 17.42
N THR A 112 17.56 -0.79 17.50
CA THR A 112 17.62 -2.25 17.58
C THR A 112 17.72 -2.76 19.02
N ALA A 113 17.54 -1.88 20.03
CA ALA A 113 17.62 -2.24 21.43
C ALA A 113 16.52 -3.24 21.81
N VAL A 114 16.89 -4.24 22.58
CA VAL A 114 15.97 -5.24 23.14
C VAL A 114 16.18 -5.30 24.66
N ILE A 115 15.09 -5.18 25.39
CA ILE A 115 15.06 -5.32 26.84
C ILE A 115 14.68 -6.77 27.17
N SER A 116 15.51 -7.46 27.94
CA SER A 116 15.22 -8.81 28.41
C SER A 116 15.25 -8.80 29.95
N ASN A 117 14.16 -9.14 30.58
CA ASN A 117 14.00 -9.18 32.04
C ASN A 117 13.04 -10.30 32.43
N GLU A 118 12.62 -10.35 33.70
CA GLU A 118 11.68 -11.36 34.22
C GLU A 118 10.27 -11.27 33.62
N ASP A 119 9.87 -10.10 33.08
CA ASP A 119 8.58 -9.87 32.45
C ASP A 119 8.55 -10.33 30.98
N GLY A 120 9.71 -10.55 30.37
CA GLY A 120 9.84 -11.03 28.99
C GLY A 120 10.92 -10.34 28.15
N VAL A 121 10.73 -10.39 26.84
CA VAL A 121 11.63 -9.79 25.85
C VAL A 121 10.83 -8.75 25.05
N THR A 122 11.23 -7.48 25.13
CA THR A 122 10.56 -6.36 24.47
C THR A 122 11.54 -5.62 23.58
N GLY A 123 11.19 -5.45 22.31
CA GLY A 123 11.92 -4.62 21.34
C GLY A 123 11.26 -3.26 21.11
N GLU A 124 11.92 -2.44 20.32
CA GLU A 124 11.38 -1.15 19.88
C GLU A 124 10.15 -1.37 18.96
N LYS A 125 9.22 -0.39 19.01
CA LYS A 125 8.08 -0.37 18.08
C LYS A 125 8.52 0.04 16.68
N PRO A 126 7.75 -0.30 15.63
CA PRO A 126 7.88 0.34 14.33
C PRO A 126 7.76 1.87 14.45
N GLN A 127 8.39 2.60 13.53
CA GLN A 127 8.21 4.04 13.39
C GLN A 127 6.71 4.39 13.33
N PHE A 128 6.34 5.56 13.82
CA PHE A 128 4.92 5.84 14.06
C PHE A 128 4.14 6.11 12.78
N PHE A 129 4.73 6.85 11.82
CA PHE A 129 3.97 7.25 10.63
C PHE A 129 4.86 7.44 9.38
N PHE A 130 4.24 7.77 8.26
CA PHE A 130 4.90 7.86 6.96
C PHE A 130 6.00 8.94 6.90
N LEU A 131 5.85 10.03 7.64
CA LEU A 131 6.86 11.10 7.68
C LEU A 131 8.20 10.62 8.24
N GLU A 132 8.19 9.71 9.20
CA GLU A 132 9.42 9.13 9.75
C GLU A 132 9.96 8.05 8.81
N ARG A 133 9.07 7.23 8.26
CA ARG A 133 9.40 6.05 7.45
C ARG A 133 9.95 6.40 6.06
N TYR A 134 9.46 7.46 5.41
CA TYR A 134 9.69 7.71 4.00
C TYR A 134 10.47 9.00 3.67
N MET A 135 11.06 9.69 4.65
CA MET A 135 11.82 10.92 4.38
C MET A 135 12.95 10.73 3.37
N ASP A 136 13.66 9.60 3.44
CA ASP A 136 14.71 9.26 2.47
C ASP A 136 14.15 9.03 1.05
N ALA A 137 12.95 8.47 0.94
CA ALA A 137 12.29 8.27 -0.35
C ALA A 137 11.90 9.60 -0.98
N TYR A 138 11.29 10.51 -0.21
CA TYR A 138 10.98 11.87 -0.67
C TYR A 138 12.23 12.66 -1.11
N GLY A 139 13.33 12.52 -0.34
CA GLY A 139 14.61 13.13 -0.73
C GLY A 139 15.14 12.58 -2.05
N LYS A 140 15.09 11.26 -2.24
CA LYS A 140 15.53 10.62 -3.49
C LYS A 140 14.67 10.98 -4.69
N GLU A 141 13.35 11.07 -4.51
CA GLU A 141 12.42 11.51 -5.55
C GLU A 141 12.81 12.89 -6.08
N MET A 142 13.05 13.86 -5.19
CA MET A 142 13.45 15.20 -5.57
C MET A 142 14.82 15.24 -6.28
N VAL A 143 15.78 14.46 -5.80
CA VAL A 143 17.10 14.36 -6.45
C VAL A 143 16.97 13.81 -7.87
N GLN A 144 16.25 12.71 -8.05
CA GLN A 144 16.05 12.09 -9.37
C GLN A 144 15.29 13.02 -10.33
N PHE A 145 14.33 13.81 -9.84
CA PHE A 145 13.63 14.79 -10.66
C PHE A 145 14.55 15.91 -11.11
N ILE A 146 15.37 16.44 -10.22
CA ILE A 146 16.37 17.48 -10.54
C ILE A 146 17.41 16.95 -11.51
N ASP A 147 17.94 15.74 -11.27
CA ASP A 147 18.90 15.09 -12.17
C ASP A 147 18.33 14.92 -13.59
N ALA A 148 17.06 14.57 -13.72
CA ALA A 148 16.40 14.45 -15.02
C ALA A 148 16.34 15.80 -15.77
N ILE A 149 16.05 16.90 -15.04
CA ILE A 149 16.05 18.26 -15.61
C ILE A 149 17.46 18.67 -16.03
N GLU A 150 18.46 18.48 -15.15
CA GLU A 150 19.84 18.90 -15.42
C GLU A 150 20.49 18.15 -16.60
N ASN A 151 20.10 16.88 -16.80
CA ASN A 151 20.66 16.04 -17.86
C ASN A 151 19.76 15.96 -19.11
N ASP A 152 18.63 16.67 -19.15
CA ASP A 152 17.64 16.64 -20.23
C ASP A 152 17.20 15.19 -20.58
N THR A 153 16.89 14.41 -19.54
CA THR A 153 16.42 13.03 -19.64
C THR A 153 14.98 12.91 -19.17
N GLU A 154 14.32 11.81 -19.54
CA GLU A 154 13.00 11.47 -18.98
C GLU A 154 13.09 11.19 -17.46
N THR A 155 12.02 11.51 -16.74
CA THR A 155 11.90 11.16 -15.32
C THR A 155 11.76 9.63 -15.17
N PRO A 156 12.25 9.03 -14.06
CA PRO A 156 12.12 7.58 -13.83
C PRO A 156 10.67 7.07 -13.82
N LEU A 157 9.73 7.93 -13.43
CA LEU A 157 8.30 7.66 -13.41
C LEU A 157 7.58 8.77 -14.18
N GLY A 158 6.62 8.39 -15.02
CA GLY A 158 5.82 9.28 -15.84
C GLY A 158 4.34 9.29 -15.45
N VAL A 159 3.53 9.99 -16.25
CA VAL A 159 2.08 10.11 -16.06
C VAL A 159 1.40 8.72 -16.07
N GLU A 160 1.85 7.81 -16.92
CA GLU A 160 1.31 6.44 -17.03
C GLU A 160 1.50 5.67 -15.72
N ASP A 161 2.65 5.83 -15.05
CA ASP A 161 2.92 5.16 -13.78
C ASP A 161 2.02 5.67 -12.65
N GLY A 162 1.68 6.96 -12.67
CA GLY A 162 0.70 7.52 -11.75
C GLY A 162 -0.75 7.09 -12.05
N LEU A 163 -1.08 6.89 -13.34
CA LEU A 163 -2.43 6.51 -13.76
C LEU A 163 -2.76 5.05 -13.41
N LYS A 164 -1.83 4.12 -13.60
CA LYS A 164 -2.08 2.69 -13.39
C LYS A 164 -2.56 2.32 -11.99
N PRO A 165 -1.95 2.82 -10.88
CA PRO A 165 -2.46 2.57 -9.54
C PRO A 165 -3.86 3.16 -9.29
N VAL A 166 -4.19 4.30 -9.93
CA VAL A 166 -5.54 4.88 -9.87
C VAL A 166 -6.57 3.93 -10.48
N LEU A 167 -6.28 3.37 -11.67
CA LEU A 167 -7.14 2.36 -12.31
C LEU A 167 -7.35 1.14 -11.44
N MET A 168 -6.28 0.66 -10.80
CA MET A 168 -6.35 -0.47 -9.86
C MET A 168 -7.22 -0.11 -8.64
N GLY A 169 -7.11 1.11 -8.11
CA GLY A 169 -7.95 1.60 -7.01
C GLY A 169 -9.44 1.67 -7.37
N LEU A 170 -9.76 2.15 -8.57
CA LEU A 170 -11.14 2.18 -9.08
C LEU A 170 -11.69 0.77 -9.33
N ALA A 171 -10.86 -0.14 -9.86
CA ALA A 171 -11.23 -1.54 -10.03
C ALA A 171 -11.44 -2.25 -8.68
N ALA A 172 -10.63 -1.93 -7.68
CA ALA A 172 -10.79 -2.44 -6.32
C ALA A 172 -12.11 -1.98 -5.70
N LYS A 173 -12.45 -0.71 -5.84
CA LYS A 173 -13.75 -0.17 -5.39
C LYS A 173 -14.90 -0.91 -6.08
N LYS A 174 -14.87 -1.04 -7.39
CA LYS A 174 -15.86 -1.79 -8.18
C LYS A 174 -15.96 -3.25 -7.72
N SER A 175 -14.83 -3.89 -7.39
CA SER A 175 -14.80 -5.26 -6.88
C SER A 175 -15.55 -5.41 -5.55
N VAL A 176 -15.41 -4.44 -4.64
CA VAL A 176 -16.18 -4.41 -3.38
C VAL A 176 -17.68 -4.23 -3.65
N GLU A 177 -18.04 -3.29 -4.53
CA GLU A 177 -19.44 -2.99 -4.85
C GLU A 177 -20.16 -4.16 -5.52
N GLU A 178 -19.47 -4.87 -6.43
CA GLU A 178 -20.04 -5.97 -7.21
C GLU A 178 -19.82 -7.36 -6.59
N GLY A 179 -18.94 -7.49 -5.59
CA GLY A 179 -18.62 -8.76 -4.91
C GLY A 179 -17.94 -9.79 -5.82
N ARG A 180 -17.20 -9.35 -6.85
CA ARG A 180 -16.53 -10.22 -7.83
C ARG A 180 -15.13 -9.73 -8.19
N PRO A 181 -14.28 -10.58 -8.82
CA PRO A 181 -13.10 -10.12 -9.51
C PRO A 181 -13.44 -9.12 -10.62
N VAL A 182 -12.59 -8.08 -10.78
CA VAL A 182 -12.73 -7.02 -11.79
C VAL A 182 -11.43 -6.93 -12.58
N LYS A 183 -11.52 -6.95 -13.89
CA LYS A 183 -10.37 -6.69 -14.76
C LYS A 183 -10.06 -5.19 -14.78
N ILE A 184 -8.78 -4.85 -14.78
CA ILE A 184 -8.37 -3.44 -14.85
C ILE A 184 -8.90 -2.78 -16.13
N SER A 185 -8.98 -3.55 -17.23
CA SER A 185 -9.55 -3.08 -18.51
C SER A 185 -11.08 -2.78 -18.50
N GLU A 186 -11.78 -3.11 -17.42
CA GLU A 186 -13.20 -2.72 -17.23
C GLU A 186 -13.38 -1.27 -16.73
N ILE A 187 -12.27 -0.61 -16.38
CA ILE A 187 -12.29 0.77 -15.89
C ILE A 187 -12.08 1.71 -17.08
N GLU A 188 -13.12 2.49 -17.39
CA GLU A 188 -13.12 3.49 -18.45
C GLU A 188 -13.03 4.90 -17.82
N PHE A 189 -12.34 5.83 -18.49
CA PHE A 189 -12.29 7.26 -18.14
C PHE A 189 -13.15 8.07 -19.09
#